data_557b160b67bf35358badabfe176b727a
#
_entry.id   557b160b67bf35358badabfe176b727a
#
_cell.length_a   1.000
_cell.length_b   1.000
_cell.length_c   1.000
_cell.angle_alpha   90.00
_cell.angle_beta   90.00
_cell.angle_gamma   90.00
#
_symmetry.space_group_name_H-M   'P 1'
#
loop_
_entity.id
_entity.type
_entity.pdbx_description
1 polymer ?
#
loop_
_entity_poly.entity_id
_entity_poly.type
_entity_poly.pdbx_seq_one_letter_code
_entity_poly.pdbx_strand_id
1 'polypeptide(L)'
;MDENKKTEGLNLQPQALEAEEAVLGSMMIDEDAANKAVSILGSSHHFYKDSHKKIFEAMLVLMNNSDPIDTVSVSDELKKSKHLKSVGGIYYLTGLVDKVPTSARVETYAEIVKEKGMLRDLIITSHEISKKALDAGDSVGSILDEAEQSIFSLTEQKDSKIYQHIEPISVSYTHLTLPTSYPV
;
A
#
# COMPACT_ATOMS: atom_id res chain seq x y z
N MET A 1 -29.95 -8.49 -37.95
CA MET A 1 -29.17 -9.62 -37.41
C MET A 1 -27.88 -9.04 -36.88
N ASP A 2 -27.96 -8.53 -35.64
CA ASP A 2 -26.81 -7.97 -34.93
C ASP A 2 -26.22 -9.03 -34.03
N GLU A 3 -25.11 -9.58 -34.47
CA GLU A 3 -24.29 -10.45 -33.63
C GLU A 3 -23.62 -9.60 -32.54
N ASN A 4 -24.25 -9.60 -31.39
CA ASN A 4 -23.69 -9.11 -30.14
C ASN A 4 -22.55 -10.06 -29.75
N LYS A 5 -21.35 -9.80 -30.28
CA LYS A 5 -20.10 -10.44 -29.89
C LYS A 5 -19.75 -9.97 -28.48
N LYS A 6 -20.35 -10.63 -27.51
CA LYS A 6 -19.91 -10.61 -26.12
C LYS A 6 -18.46 -11.07 -26.11
N THR A 7 -17.53 -10.12 -26.16
CA THR A 7 -16.15 -10.36 -25.75
C THR A 7 -16.22 -10.83 -24.29
N GLU A 8 -16.08 -12.12 -24.06
CA GLU A 8 -15.69 -12.66 -22.76
C GLU A 8 -14.33 -12.08 -22.47
N GLY A 9 -14.31 -10.87 -21.85
CA GLY A 9 -13.12 -10.32 -21.27
C GLY A 9 -12.66 -11.30 -20.21
N LEU A 10 -11.48 -11.87 -20.40
CA LEU A 10 -10.75 -12.46 -19.30
C LEU A 10 -10.89 -11.47 -18.13
N ASN A 11 -11.52 -11.89 -17.04
CA ASN A 11 -11.62 -11.11 -15.81
C ASN A 11 -10.21 -10.99 -15.21
N LEU A 12 -9.36 -10.16 -15.83
CA LEU A 12 -8.08 -9.81 -15.27
C LEU A 12 -8.33 -9.07 -13.95
N GLN A 13 -7.69 -9.55 -12.89
CA GLN A 13 -7.77 -8.86 -11.61
C GLN A 13 -7.32 -7.41 -11.76
N PRO A 14 -7.91 -6.47 -11.02
CA PRO A 14 -7.52 -5.06 -11.05
C PRO A 14 -6.01 -4.88 -10.87
N GLN A 15 -5.35 -4.28 -11.86
CA GLN A 15 -3.90 -4.09 -11.89
C GLN A 15 -3.53 -2.80 -12.63
N ALA A 16 -2.36 -2.26 -12.36
CA ALA A 16 -1.80 -1.09 -13.02
C ALA A 16 -0.27 -1.24 -13.10
N LEU A 17 0.22 -2.19 -13.92
CA LEU A 17 1.63 -2.56 -13.97
C LEU A 17 2.55 -1.37 -14.29
N GLU A 18 2.14 -0.47 -15.17
CA GLU A 18 2.90 0.74 -15.50
C GLU A 18 3.03 1.68 -14.30
N ALA A 19 1.98 1.81 -13.47
CA ALA A 19 2.05 2.59 -12.25
C ALA A 19 2.94 1.92 -11.21
N GLU A 20 2.91 0.59 -11.08
CA GLU A 20 3.80 -0.17 -10.20
C GLU A 20 5.27 0.04 -10.59
N GLU A 21 5.60 -0.08 -11.89
CA GLU A 21 6.93 0.17 -12.42
C GLU A 21 7.39 1.61 -12.18
N ALA A 22 6.49 2.58 -12.38
CA ALA A 22 6.78 3.99 -12.15
C ALA A 22 7.04 4.29 -10.67
N VAL A 23 6.30 3.69 -9.74
CA VAL A 23 6.55 3.83 -8.30
C VAL A 23 7.93 3.30 -7.95
N LEU A 24 8.24 2.06 -8.31
CA LEU A 24 9.52 1.42 -7.98
C LEU A 24 10.72 2.15 -8.61
N GLY A 25 10.59 2.58 -9.87
CA GLY A 25 11.61 3.38 -10.54
C GLY A 25 11.83 4.74 -9.87
N SER A 26 10.74 5.44 -9.48
CA SER A 26 10.83 6.72 -8.78
C SER A 26 11.52 6.61 -7.43
N MET A 27 11.25 5.53 -6.69
CA MET A 27 11.87 5.27 -5.37
C MET A 27 13.39 5.05 -5.48
N MET A 28 13.88 4.49 -6.59
CA MET A 28 15.32 4.29 -6.82
C MET A 28 16.05 5.55 -7.32
N ILE A 29 15.32 6.57 -7.74
CA ILE A 29 15.88 7.84 -8.25
C ILE A 29 15.95 8.88 -7.14
N ASP A 30 14.95 8.89 -6.23
CA ASP A 30 14.71 10.01 -5.32
C ASP A 30 14.22 9.50 -3.97
N GLU A 31 14.95 9.87 -2.91
CA GLU A 31 14.64 9.47 -1.53
C GLU A 31 13.30 10.07 -1.03
N ASP A 32 12.99 11.31 -1.41
CA ASP A 32 11.69 11.91 -1.08
C ASP A 32 10.54 11.16 -1.74
N ALA A 33 10.73 10.71 -2.97
CA ALA A 33 9.75 9.88 -3.66
C ALA A 33 9.58 8.51 -2.96
N ALA A 34 10.66 7.90 -2.46
CA ALA A 34 10.58 6.67 -1.69
C ALA A 34 9.78 6.85 -0.40
N ASN A 35 10.04 7.92 0.36
CA ASN A 35 9.31 8.26 1.58
C ASN A 35 7.82 8.45 1.32
N LYS A 36 7.47 9.19 0.25
CA LYS A 36 6.08 9.41 -0.16
C LYS A 36 5.38 8.11 -0.59
N ALA A 37 6.03 7.29 -1.41
CA ALA A 37 5.48 6.02 -1.85
C ALA A 37 5.20 5.08 -0.67
N VAL A 38 6.14 4.95 0.27
CA VAL A 38 5.97 4.12 1.47
C VAL A 38 4.86 4.67 2.36
N SER A 39 4.78 5.99 2.55
CA SER A 39 3.68 6.61 3.30
C SER A 39 2.30 6.30 2.71
N ILE A 40 2.18 6.18 1.37
CA ILE A 40 0.90 5.90 0.69
C ILE A 40 0.57 4.41 0.71
N LEU A 41 1.54 3.57 0.39
CA LEU A 41 1.33 2.13 0.20
C LEU A 41 1.40 1.36 1.52
N GLY A 42 2.29 1.72 2.44
CA GLY A 42 2.49 1.05 3.71
C GLY A 42 3.10 -0.35 3.61
N SER A 43 2.74 -1.14 2.61
CA SER A 43 3.20 -2.53 2.44
C SER A 43 3.26 -2.95 0.97
N SER A 44 3.89 -4.10 0.69
CA SER A 44 3.99 -4.70 -0.65
C SER A 44 2.67 -5.28 -1.16
N HIS A 45 1.66 -5.44 -0.30
CA HIS A 45 0.39 -6.10 -0.60
C HIS A 45 -0.35 -5.49 -1.79
N HIS A 46 -0.27 -4.17 -1.95
CA HIS A 46 -0.97 -3.45 -3.01
C HIS A 46 -0.38 -3.66 -4.42
N PHE A 47 0.81 -4.21 -4.54
CA PHE A 47 1.35 -4.58 -5.85
C PHE A 47 0.69 -5.86 -6.38
N TYR A 48 0.46 -5.91 -7.67
CA TYR A 48 -0.09 -7.08 -8.34
C TYR A 48 1.01 -8.09 -8.67
N LYS A 49 2.11 -7.60 -9.28
CA LYS A 49 3.19 -8.45 -9.74
C LYS A 49 4.10 -8.89 -8.60
N ASP A 50 4.27 -10.19 -8.44
CA ASP A 50 5.06 -10.77 -7.35
C ASP A 50 6.52 -10.28 -7.32
N SER A 51 7.12 -10.05 -8.49
CA SER A 51 8.45 -9.43 -8.57
C SER A 51 8.48 -8.00 -8.01
N HIS A 52 7.41 -7.22 -8.21
CA HIS A 52 7.30 -5.85 -7.68
C HIS A 52 7.14 -5.86 -6.17
N LYS A 53 6.35 -6.80 -5.61
CA LYS A 53 6.25 -7.01 -4.15
C LYS A 53 7.62 -7.22 -3.53
N LYS A 54 8.41 -8.14 -4.09
CA LYS A 54 9.76 -8.47 -3.60
C LYS A 54 10.73 -7.29 -3.70
N ILE A 55 10.65 -6.51 -4.79
CA ILE A 55 11.48 -5.32 -4.96
C ILE A 55 11.10 -4.28 -3.89
N PHE A 56 9.81 -4.01 -3.70
CA PHE A 56 9.34 -3.07 -2.69
C PHE A 56 9.72 -3.51 -1.26
N GLU A 57 9.62 -4.79 -0.94
CA GLU A 57 10.06 -5.36 0.34
C GLU A 57 11.56 -5.12 0.58
N ALA A 58 12.39 -5.34 -0.43
CA ALA A 58 13.83 -5.05 -0.34
C ALA A 58 14.08 -3.55 -0.09
N MET A 59 13.31 -2.66 -0.74
CA MET A 59 13.40 -1.22 -0.50
C MET A 59 12.98 -0.84 0.93
N LEU A 60 11.92 -1.47 1.47
CA LEU A 60 11.52 -1.26 2.87
C LEU A 60 12.61 -1.68 3.86
N VAL A 61 13.31 -2.79 3.60
CA VAL A 61 14.46 -3.23 4.43
C VAL A 61 15.56 -2.19 4.42
N LEU A 62 15.95 -1.69 3.23
CA LEU A 62 16.97 -0.65 3.10
C LEU A 62 16.57 0.64 3.83
N MET A 63 15.32 1.08 3.66
CA MET A 63 14.80 2.27 4.34
C MET A 63 14.84 2.13 5.86
N ASN A 64 14.44 0.98 6.41
CA ASN A 64 14.48 0.72 7.85
C ASN A 64 15.92 0.71 8.41
N ASN A 65 16.90 0.35 7.59
CA ASN A 65 18.32 0.38 7.95
C ASN A 65 18.96 1.76 7.71
N SER A 66 18.22 2.73 7.16
CA SER A 66 18.75 4.02 6.69
C SER A 66 19.83 3.87 5.60
N ASP A 67 19.73 2.81 4.81
CA ASP A 67 20.58 2.57 3.65
C ASP A 67 19.98 3.26 2.40
N PRO A 68 20.82 3.72 1.46
CA PRO A 68 20.34 4.35 0.23
C PRO A 68 19.52 3.37 -0.63
N ILE A 69 18.45 3.90 -1.24
CA ILE A 69 17.59 3.11 -2.16
C ILE A 69 18.00 3.43 -3.59
N ASP A 70 18.94 2.66 -4.11
CA ASP A 70 19.37 2.72 -5.51
C ASP A 70 19.42 1.32 -6.14
N THR A 71 19.66 1.26 -7.44
CA THR A 71 19.71 -0.02 -8.20
C THR A 71 20.73 -1.00 -7.63
N VAL A 72 21.86 -0.52 -7.09
CA VAL A 72 22.94 -1.36 -6.56
C VAL A 72 22.56 -1.93 -5.21
N SER A 73 22.11 -1.08 -4.28
CA SER A 73 21.69 -1.46 -2.93
C SER A 73 20.49 -2.40 -2.96
N VAL A 74 19.46 -2.11 -3.79
CA VAL A 74 18.30 -2.99 -3.98
C VAL A 74 18.71 -4.34 -4.59
N SER A 75 19.64 -4.34 -5.58
CA SER A 75 20.16 -5.59 -6.16
C SER A 75 20.90 -6.44 -5.13
N ASP A 76 21.66 -5.81 -4.23
CA ASP A 76 22.41 -6.53 -3.19
C ASP A 76 21.46 -7.11 -2.14
N GLU A 77 20.45 -6.37 -1.71
CA GLU A 77 19.43 -6.85 -0.77
C GLU A 77 18.61 -8.01 -1.35
N LEU A 78 18.24 -7.91 -2.64
CA LEU A 78 17.59 -9.00 -3.37
C LEU A 78 18.49 -10.23 -3.57
N LYS A 79 19.82 -10.07 -3.59
CA LYS A 79 20.75 -11.21 -3.56
C LYS A 79 20.78 -11.88 -2.21
N LYS A 80 20.86 -11.13 -1.12
CA LYS A 80 20.83 -11.64 0.26
C LYS A 80 19.58 -12.48 0.51
N SER A 81 18.42 -11.97 0.07
CA SER A 81 17.14 -12.66 0.16
C SER A 81 16.93 -13.75 -0.90
N LYS A 82 17.90 -14.00 -1.81
CA LYS A 82 17.85 -14.97 -2.92
C LYS A 82 16.74 -14.71 -3.95
N HIS A 83 16.22 -13.48 -4.02
CA HIS A 83 15.13 -13.11 -4.92
C HIS A 83 15.59 -12.42 -6.22
N LEU A 84 16.86 -12.01 -6.35
CA LEU A 84 17.32 -11.25 -7.51
C LEU A 84 17.02 -11.91 -8.86
N LYS A 85 17.19 -13.24 -8.97
CA LYS A 85 16.89 -13.96 -10.23
C LYS A 85 15.39 -13.97 -10.53
N SER A 86 14.54 -14.15 -9.51
CA SER A 86 13.09 -14.24 -9.69
C SER A 86 12.45 -12.90 -10.06
N VAL A 87 13.08 -11.78 -9.71
CA VAL A 87 12.58 -10.45 -10.09
C VAL A 87 13.05 -9.99 -11.47
N GLY A 88 13.96 -10.71 -12.14
CA GLY A 88 14.48 -10.38 -13.46
C GLY A 88 15.90 -9.82 -13.46
N GLY A 89 16.61 -9.90 -12.32
CA GLY A 89 18.00 -9.47 -12.19
C GLY A 89 18.18 -7.95 -12.21
N ILE A 90 19.45 -7.53 -12.26
CA ILE A 90 19.83 -6.13 -12.25
C ILE A 90 19.30 -5.38 -13.50
N TYR A 91 19.21 -6.05 -14.63
CA TYR A 91 18.69 -5.45 -15.87
C TYR A 91 17.24 -5.01 -15.74
N TYR A 92 16.43 -5.77 -15.00
CA TYR A 92 15.06 -5.38 -14.72
C TYR A 92 14.99 -4.13 -13.84
N LEU A 93 15.81 -4.07 -12.79
CA LEU A 93 15.88 -2.89 -11.89
C LEU A 93 16.32 -1.64 -12.66
N THR A 94 17.36 -1.74 -13.48
CA THR A 94 17.80 -0.63 -14.34
C THR A 94 16.68 -0.18 -15.30
N GLY A 95 15.98 -1.15 -15.91
CA GLY A 95 14.85 -0.85 -16.80
C GLY A 95 13.67 -0.16 -16.10
N LEU A 96 13.46 -0.36 -14.79
CA LEU A 96 12.46 0.38 -14.02
C LEU A 96 12.85 1.86 -13.88
N VAL A 97 14.12 2.12 -13.62
CA VAL A 97 14.67 3.50 -13.51
C VAL A 97 14.59 4.22 -14.84
N ASP A 98 14.98 3.56 -15.95
CA ASP A 98 14.99 4.15 -17.30
C ASP A 98 13.59 4.53 -17.80
N LYS A 99 12.54 3.85 -17.31
CA LYS A 99 11.15 4.15 -17.67
C LYS A 99 10.59 5.41 -17.03
N VAL A 100 11.23 5.92 -15.97
CA VAL A 100 10.72 7.04 -15.18
C VAL A 100 11.46 8.32 -15.52
N PRO A 101 10.85 9.23 -16.30
CA PRO A 101 11.49 10.51 -16.64
C PRO A 101 11.57 11.49 -15.45
N THR A 102 10.74 11.31 -14.42
CA THR A 102 10.69 12.17 -13.24
C THR A 102 9.99 11.48 -12.07
N SER A 103 10.53 11.63 -10.86
CA SER A 103 9.94 11.15 -9.60
C SER A 103 8.73 12.00 -9.11
N ALA A 104 8.51 13.17 -9.71
CA ALA A 104 7.54 14.17 -9.24
C ALA A 104 6.08 13.69 -9.12
N ARG A 105 5.71 12.60 -9.81
CA ARG A 105 4.35 12.05 -9.81
C ARG A 105 4.19 10.75 -9.02
N VAL A 106 5.16 10.40 -8.20
CA VAL A 106 5.14 9.14 -7.45
C VAL A 106 3.89 8.99 -6.59
N GLU A 107 3.40 10.06 -5.99
CA GLU A 107 2.17 10.05 -5.17
C GLU A 107 0.97 9.58 -5.99
N THR A 108 0.76 10.15 -7.18
CA THR A 108 -0.34 9.75 -8.07
C THR A 108 -0.25 8.27 -8.46
N TYR A 109 0.95 7.79 -8.80
CA TYR A 109 1.15 6.39 -9.16
C TYR A 109 0.95 5.45 -7.98
N ALA A 110 1.43 5.82 -6.79
CA ALA A 110 1.24 5.06 -5.57
C ALA A 110 -0.26 4.96 -5.19
N GLU A 111 -1.02 6.04 -5.37
CA GLU A 111 -2.47 6.02 -5.15
C GLU A 111 -3.19 5.08 -6.14
N ILE A 112 -2.80 5.08 -7.42
CA ILE A 112 -3.34 4.15 -8.41
C ILE A 112 -3.04 2.69 -8.01
N VAL A 113 -1.81 2.39 -7.59
CA VAL A 113 -1.42 1.04 -7.15
C VAL A 113 -2.24 0.63 -5.93
N LYS A 114 -2.40 1.52 -4.95
CA LYS A 114 -3.21 1.29 -3.74
C LYS A 114 -4.66 1.01 -4.10
N GLU A 115 -5.27 1.83 -4.96
CA GLU A 115 -6.65 1.65 -5.41
C GLU A 115 -6.87 0.26 -6.06
N LYS A 116 -5.94 -0.16 -6.94
CA LYS A 116 -6.03 -1.49 -7.56
C LYS A 116 -5.85 -2.62 -6.56
N GLY A 117 -4.99 -2.45 -5.57
CA GLY A 117 -4.84 -3.36 -4.43
C GLY A 117 -6.16 -3.50 -3.66
N MET A 118 -6.74 -2.40 -3.24
CA MET A 118 -8.02 -2.37 -2.51
C MET A 118 -9.17 -3.01 -3.30
N LEU A 119 -9.22 -2.82 -4.62
CA LEU A 119 -10.23 -3.49 -5.47
C LEU A 119 -10.04 -5.02 -5.48
N ARG A 120 -8.80 -5.51 -5.46
CA ARG A 120 -8.53 -6.96 -5.35
C ARG A 120 -8.98 -7.49 -3.99
N ASP A 121 -8.70 -6.77 -2.91
CA ASP A 121 -9.11 -7.15 -1.56
C ASP A 121 -10.63 -7.20 -1.46
N LEU A 122 -11.32 -6.21 -2.03
CA LEU A 122 -12.79 -6.21 -2.08
C LEU A 122 -13.35 -7.42 -2.84
N ILE A 123 -12.73 -7.81 -3.96
CA ILE A 123 -13.12 -9.00 -4.72
C ILE A 123 -12.92 -10.26 -3.87
N ILE A 124 -11.78 -10.40 -3.20
CA ILE A 124 -11.49 -11.56 -2.34
C ILE A 124 -12.51 -11.64 -1.21
N THR A 125 -12.71 -10.55 -0.48
CA THR A 125 -13.68 -10.48 0.64
C THR A 125 -15.10 -10.79 0.17
N SER A 126 -15.51 -10.28 -1.00
CA SER A 126 -16.83 -10.59 -1.57
C SER A 126 -17.00 -12.08 -1.89
N HIS A 127 -15.95 -12.73 -2.39
CA HIS A 127 -15.97 -14.18 -2.62
C HIS A 127 -16.06 -14.98 -1.33
N GLU A 128 -15.34 -14.56 -0.29
CA GLU A 128 -15.39 -15.20 1.04
C GLU A 128 -16.79 -15.09 1.67
N ILE A 129 -17.40 -13.90 1.62
CA ILE A 129 -18.77 -13.67 2.09
C ILE A 129 -19.76 -14.56 1.30
N SER A 130 -19.64 -14.57 -0.03
CA SER A 130 -20.49 -15.39 -0.88
C SER A 130 -20.36 -16.88 -0.57
N LYS A 131 -19.13 -17.37 -0.35
CA LYS A 131 -18.87 -18.75 0.01
C LYS A 131 -19.53 -19.12 1.34
N LYS A 132 -19.37 -18.30 2.38
CA LYS A 132 -19.99 -18.51 3.69
C LYS A 132 -21.53 -18.57 3.60
N ALA A 133 -22.12 -17.69 2.81
CA ALA A 133 -23.57 -17.68 2.59
C ALA A 133 -24.09 -18.94 1.87
N LEU A 134 -23.27 -19.55 0.99
CA LEU A 134 -23.61 -20.79 0.30
C LEU A 134 -23.43 -22.03 1.19
N ASP A 135 -22.44 -22.02 2.08
CA ASP A 135 -22.15 -23.17 2.96
C ASP A 135 -23.25 -23.37 4.04
N ALA A 136 -24.11 -22.37 4.27
CA ALA A 136 -25.31 -22.41 5.14
C ALA A 136 -25.13 -23.08 6.53
N GLY A 137 -23.89 -23.09 7.05
CA GLY A 137 -23.56 -23.69 8.33
C GLY A 137 -23.84 -22.79 9.53
N ASP A 138 -23.80 -21.47 9.30
CA ASP A 138 -23.93 -20.45 10.33
C ASP A 138 -25.30 -19.75 10.27
N SER A 139 -25.66 -19.05 11.36
CA SER A 139 -26.88 -18.23 11.35
C SER A 139 -26.71 -17.03 10.41
N VAL A 140 -27.79 -16.60 9.78
CA VAL A 140 -27.79 -15.42 8.87
C VAL A 140 -27.23 -14.19 9.59
N GLY A 141 -27.56 -14.02 10.89
CA GLY A 141 -27.02 -12.89 11.69
C GLY A 141 -25.50 -12.93 11.79
N SER A 142 -24.94 -14.11 12.11
CA SER A 142 -23.48 -14.27 12.21
C SER A 142 -22.76 -13.97 10.89
N ILE A 143 -23.33 -14.42 9.75
CA ILE A 143 -22.75 -14.15 8.42
C ILE A 143 -22.78 -12.66 8.09
N LEU A 144 -23.85 -11.95 8.46
CA LEU A 144 -23.98 -10.51 8.25
C LEU A 144 -23.00 -9.73 9.10
N ASP A 145 -22.84 -10.06 10.38
CA ASP A 145 -21.90 -9.41 11.30
C ASP A 145 -20.45 -9.57 10.81
N GLU A 146 -20.07 -10.78 10.37
CA GLU A 146 -18.75 -11.03 9.80
C GLU A 146 -18.52 -10.30 8.47
N ALA A 147 -19.54 -10.20 7.62
CA ALA A 147 -19.45 -9.47 6.37
C ALA A 147 -19.23 -7.97 6.63
N GLU A 148 -19.97 -7.39 7.59
CA GLU A 148 -19.81 -6.00 8.00
C GLU A 148 -18.41 -5.75 8.54
N GLN A 149 -17.91 -6.60 9.44
CA GLN A 149 -16.57 -6.49 10.00
C GLN A 149 -15.48 -6.59 8.91
N SER A 150 -15.64 -7.53 7.97
CA SER A 150 -14.68 -7.73 6.88
C SER A 150 -14.61 -6.51 5.94
N ILE A 151 -15.76 -5.92 5.58
CA ILE A 151 -15.81 -4.71 4.76
C ILE A 151 -15.27 -3.50 5.53
N PHE A 152 -15.59 -3.38 6.81
CA PHE A 152 -15.10 -2.29 7.66
C PHE A 152 -13.57 -2.29 7.75
N SER A 153 -12.94 -3.45 7.92
CA SER A 153 -11.49 -3.58 7.98
C SER A 153 -10.79 -3.10 6.70
N LEU A 154 -11.41 -3.25 5.53
CA LEU A 154 -10.89 -2.70 4.26
C LEU A 154 -10.94 -1.16 4.23
N THR A 155 -11.96 -0.56 4.88
CA THR A 155 -12.09 0.90 4.93
C THR A 155 -11.13 1.53 5.93
N GLU A 156 -10.85 0.88 7.08
CA GLU A 156 -9.87 1.37 8.06
C GLU A 156 -8.45 1.44 7.48
N GLN A 157 -8.07 0.51 6.61
CA GLN A 157 -6.79 0.57 5.89
C GLN A 157 -6.66 1.82 5.01
N LYS A 158 -7.79 2.44 4.61
CA LYS A 158 -7.80 3.69 3.88
C LYS A 158 -7.48 4.90 4.76
N ASP A 159 -7.92 4.89 6.02
CA ASP A 159 -7.92 6.06 6.91
C ASP A 159 -6.75 6.10 7.90
N SER A 160 -5.92 5.04 8.00
CA SER A 160 -4.79 4.99 8.95
C SER A 160 -3.74 6.10 8.76
N LYS A 161 -3.83 6.92 7.71
CA LYS A 161 -3.03 8.13 7.51
C LYS A 161 -3.41 9.32 8.41
N ILE A 162 -4.63 9.36 8.97
CA ILE A 162 -5.10 10.54 9.71
C ILE A 162 -4.62 10.52 11.17
N TYR A 163 -4.32 9.35 11.72
CA TYR A 163 -4.05 9.20 13.15
C TYR A 163 -2.57 9.10 13.56
N GLN A 164 -1.62 9.01 12.64
CA GLN A 164 -0.18 8.92 13.00
C GLN A 164 0.50 10.26 13.25
N HIS A 165 -0.17 11.40 13.10
CA HIS A 165 0.44 12.73 13.28
C HIS A 165 -0.22 13.58 14.36
N ILE A 166 -0.87 12.97 15.35
CA ILE A 166 -1.22 13.67 16.59
C ILE A 166 -0.21 13.23 17.64
N GLU A 167 0.94 13.91 17.68
CA GLU A 167 1.75 13.93 18.90
C GLU A 167 0.84 14.43 20.03
N PRO A 168 0.85 13.78 21.21
CA PRO A 168 0.09 14.29 22.34
C PRO A 168 0.64 15.67 22.66
N ILE A 169 -0.14 16.71 22.34
CA ILE A 169 0.12 18.06 22.84
C ILE A 169 -0.03 17.94 24.35
N SER A 170 1.07 17.84 25.07
CA SER A 170 1.09 17.95 26.52
C SER A 170 0.67 19.37 26.85
N VAL A 171 -0.63 19.57 27.08
CA VAL A 171 -1.15 20.83 27.62
C VAL A 171 -0.67 20.89 29.06
N SER A 172 0.43 21.63 29.26
CA SER A 172 0.87 22.02 30.59
C SER A 172 -0.17 23.00 31.14
N TYR A 173 -1.08 22.52 31.97
CA TYR A 173 -1.93 23.38 32.76
C TYR A 173 -1.07 24.05 33.83
N THR A 174 -0.58 25.23 33.57
CA THR A 174 -0.06 26.10 34.61
C THR A 174 -1.25 26.56 35.46
N HIS A 175 -1.32 26.06 36.65
CA HIS A 175 -2.25 26.51 37.70
C HIS A 175 -2.06 28.00 37.94
N LEU A 176 -2.97 28.84 37.42
CA LEU A 176 -3.10 30.23 37.85
C LEU A 176 -3.79 30.23 39.21
N THR A 177 -3.04 30.29 40.30
CA THR A 177 -3.51 30.58 41.61
C THR A 177 -3.82 32.08 41.67
N LEU A 178 -5.09 32.43 41.79
CA LEU A 178 -5.53 33.80 42.09
C LEU A 178 -5.14 34.16 43.54
N PRO A 179 -4.51 35.31 43.79
CA PRO A 179 -4.29 35.78 45.15
C PRO A 179 -5.56 36.33 45.71
N THR A 180 -6.16 35.64 46.70
CA THR A 180 -7.18 36.18 47.57
C THR A 180 -6.52 37.01 48.66
N SER A 181 -6.46 38.33 48.51
CA SER A 181 -6.19 39.21 49.61
C SER A 181 -7.37 40.20 49.72
N TYR A 182 -8.25 40.01 50.71
CA TYR A 182 -9.13 41.05 51.20
C TYR A 182 -8.50 41.64 52.46
N PRO A 183 -8.28 42.97 52.55
CA PRO A 183 -8.03 43.63 53.80
C PRO A 183 -9.33 43.97 54.50
N VAL A 184 -9.35 43.75 55.82
CA VAL A 184 -10.35 44.30 56.74
C VAL A 184 -10.04 45.76 57.03
#